data_50bed174d8ef29a48214b329f91212e7
#
_entry.id   50bed174d8ef29a48214b329f91212e7
#
_cell.length_a   1.000
_cell.length_b   1.000
_cell.length_c   1.000
_cell.angle_alpha   90.00
_cell.angle_beta   90.00
_cell.angle_gamma   90.00
#
_symmetry.space_group_name_H-M   'P 1'
#
loop_
_entity.id
_entity.type
_entity.pdbx_description
1 polymer ?
#
loop_
_entity_poly.entity_id
_entity_poly.type
_entity_poly.pdbx_seq_one_letter_code
_entity_poly.pdbx_strand_id
1 'polypeptide(L)'
;IEIYNDLAVLARNKIAHRKELEINTGMRSITGDTIKVLPTTYALIDSIAAVRSKTDLEFDKEGNVKSTDTIAGTSNMDAMQIAKDNTMFINEVKKLCEEAKICLVMVNHLVEIPVLDRYNPPKPQLPGMKYNQKVKGGTELLYQSFCVGQLSVKERLFNEKTKIFGD
;
A
#
# COMPACT_ATOMS: atom_id res chain seq x y z
N ILE A 1 -9.62 -7.00 4.67
CA ILE A 1 -9.78 -8.46 4.89
C ILE A 1 -9.85 -9.20 3.56
N GLU A 2 -10.60 -8.72 2.59
CA GLU A 2 -10.75 -9.33 1.27
C GLU A 2 -9.40 -9.41 0.54
N ILE A 3 -8.69 -8.31 0.45
CA ILE A 3 -7.34 -8.22 -0.15
C ILE A 3 -6.36 -9.19 0.53
N TYR A 4 -6.42 -9.31 1.86
CA TYR A 4 -5.58 -10.27 2.58
C TYR A 4 -5.92 -11.72 2.19
N ASN A 5 -7.22 -12.05 2.10
CA ASN A 5 -7.65 -13.38 1.71
C ASN A 5 -7.20 -13.71 0.28
N ASP A 6 -7.30 -12.78 -0.64
CA ASP A 6 -6.87 -12.96 -2.03
C ASP A 6 -5.35 -13.20 -2.12
N LEU A 7 -4.57 -12.40 -1.40
CA LEU A 7 -3.13 -12.60 -1.29
C LEU A 7 -2.77 -13.94 -0.63
N ALA A 8 -3.51 -14.34 0.41
CA ALA A 8 -3.30 -15.61 1.09
C ALA A 8 -3.62 -16.80 0.18
N VAL A 9 -4.69 -16.73 -0.61
CA VAL A 9 -5.04 -17.75 -1.61
C VAL A 9 -3.96 -17.83 -2.70
N LEU A 10 -3.52 -16.70 -3.23
CA LEU A 10 -2.45 -16.62 -4.22
C LEU A 10 -1.16 -17.24 -3.68
N ALA A 11 -0.76 -16.86 -2.46
CA ALA A 11 0.45 -17.36 -1.83
C ALA A 11 0.39 -18.88 -1.61
N ARG A 12 -0.72 -19.39 -1.07
CA ARG A 12 -0.91 -20.83 -0.84
C ARG A 12 -0.86 -21.63 -2.13
N ASN A 13 -1.55 -21.18 -3.17
CA ASN A 13 -1.54 -21.84 -4.47
C ASN A 13 -0.13 -21.86 -5.06
N LYS A 14 0.58 -20.75 -4.97
CA LYS A 14 1.95 -20.65 -5.48
C LYS A 14 2.93 -21.55 -4.74
N ILE A 15 2.78 -21.68 -3.42
CA ILE A 15 3.59 -22.58 -2.60
C ILE A 15 3.24 -24.05 -2.89
N ALA A 16 1.95 -24.38 -3.01
CA ALA A 16 1.49 -25.75 -3.32
C ALA A 16 2.03 -26.24 -4.66
N HIS A 17 2.08 -25.38 -5.67
CA HIS A 17 2.57 -25.69 -7.02
C HIS A 17 4.04 -25.29 -7.23
N ARG A 18 4.79 -25.10 -6.15
CA ARG A 18 6.17 -24.59 -6.21
C ARG A 18 7.04 -25.37 -7.18
N LYS A 19 7.00 -26.71 -7.14
CA LYS A 19 7.84 -27.59 -8.00
C LYS A 19 7.55 -27.39 -9.50
N GLU A 20 6.32 -27.09 -9.84
CA GLU A 20 5.88 -26.87 -11.23
C GLU A 20 6.26 -25.46 -11.70
N LEU A 21 6.25 -24.48 -10.77
CA LEU A 21 6.51 -23.08 -11.06
C LEU A 21 7.99 -22.71 -11.01
N GLU A 22 8.84 -23.52 -10.37
CA GLU A 22 10.27 -23.24 -10.28
C GLU A 22 10.95 -23.23 -11.65
N ILE A 23 11.67 -22.15 -11.91
CA ILE A 23 12.43 -21.95 -13.16
C ILE A 23 13.88 -22.34 -12.89
N ASN A 24 14.46 -23.14 -13.80
CA ASN A 24 15.88 -23.42 -13.82
C ASN A 24 16.65 -22.18 -14.31
N THR A 25 17.51 -21.64 -13.45
CA THR A 25 18.30 -20.44 -13.80
C THR A 25 19.49 -20.73 -14.74
N GLY A 26 19.81 -21.98 -14.99
CA GLY A 26 21.05 -22.39 -15.68
C GLY A 26 22.32 -22.24 -14.83
N MET A 27 22.23 -21.64 -13.65
CA MET A 27 23.34 -21.50 -12.70
C MET A 27 23.47 -22.74 -11.84
N ARG A 28 24.70 -22.99 -11.36
CA ARG A 28 24.98 -24.05 -10.40
C ARG A 28 25.43 -23.47 -9.07
N SER A 29 25.04 -24.13 -7.99
CA SER A 29 25.54 -23.86 -6.64
C SER A 29 27.00 -24.25 -6.51
N ILE A 30 27.63 -23.90 -5.39
CA ILE A 30 29.00 -24.32 -5.04
C ILE A 30 29.10 -25.86 -4.97
N THR A 31 27.99 -26.53 -4.62
CA THR A 31 27.88 -27.99 -4.56
C THR A 31 27.64 -28.65 -5.91
N GLY A 32 27.48 -27.84 -6.99
CA GLY A 32 27.23 -28.34 -8.35
C GLY A 32 25.76 -28.54 -8.70
N ASP A 33 24.85 -28.33 -7.75
CA ASP A 33 23.41 -28.48 -7.96
C ASP A 33 22.86 -27.34 -8.81
N THR A 34 21.85 -27.64 -9.62
CA THR A 34 21.17 -26.62 -10.40
C THR A 34 20.33 -25.71 -9.49
N ILE A 35 20.56 -24.40 -9.59
CA ILE A 35 19.78 -23.40 -8.87
C ILE A 35 18.44 -23.21 -9.57
N LYS A 36 17.38 -23.53 -8.84
CA LYS A 36 15.98 -23.25 -9.26
C LYS A 36 15.43 -22.12 -8.40
N VAL A 37 14.66 -21.25 -9.01
CA VAL A 37 14.02 -20.12 -8.32
C VAL A 37 12.51 -20.09 -8.60
N LEU A 38 11.75 -19.78 -7.56
CA LEU A 38 10.33 -19.48 -7.74
C LEU A 38 10.21 -18.07 -8.31
N PRO A 39 9.57 -17.86 -9.48
CA PRO A 39 9.47 -16.55 -10.10
C PRO A 39 8.71 -15.57 -9.21
N THR A 40 9.15 -14.32 -9.21
CA THR A 40 8.48 -13.25 -8.46
C THR A 40 7.15 -12.91 -9.12
N THR A 41 6.09 -12.85 -8.30
CA THR A 41 4.78 -12.35 -8.71
C THR A 41 4.60 -10.95 -8.17
N TYR A 42 4.17 -10.02 -9.00
CA TYR A 42 3.86 -8.65 -8.59
C TYR A 42 2.36 -8.55 -8.29
N ALA A 43 2.04 -8.09 -7.09
CA ALA A 43 0.68 -7.76 -6.69
C ALA A 43 0.60 -6.25 -6.44
N LEU A 44 -0.33 -5.57 -7.13
CA LEU A 44 -0.53 -4.13 -7.04
C LEU A 44 -1.82 -3.83 -6.27
N ILE A 45 -1.72 -2.97 -5.26
CA ILE A 45 -2.86 -2.41 -4.53
C ILE A 45 -2.94 -0.90 -4.85
N ASP A 46 -3.95 -0.50 -5.58
CA ASP A 46 -4.25 0.91 -5.88
C ASP A 46 -5.67 1.27 -5.41
N SER A 47 -5.75 1.97 -4.28
CA SER A 47 -4.70 2.41 -3.37
C SER A 47 -4.97 1.90 -1.95
N ILE A 48 -3.92 1.70 -1.17
CA ILE A 48 -4.06 1.31 0.24
C ILE A 48 -4.82 2.37 1.05
N ALA A 49 -4.76 3.63 0.61
CA ALA A 49 -5.49 4.73 1.21
C ALA A 49 -7.03 4.62 1.07
N ALA A 50 -7.51 3.84 0.11
CA ALA A 50 -8.93 3.59 -0.13
C ALA A 50 -9.44 2.32 0.56
N VAL A 51 -8.54 1.48 1.08
CA VAL A 51 -8.92 0.27 1.83
C VAL A 51 -9.59 0.69 3.13
N ARG A 52 -10.84 0.27 3.29
CA ARG A 52 -11.63 0.53 4.50
C ARG A 52 -11.72 -0.71 5.36
N SER A 53 -11.86 -0.51 6.66
CA SER A 53 -12.17 -1.60 7.59
C SER A 53 -13.59 -2.12 7.36
N LYS A 54 -13.84 -3.38 7.73
CA LYS A 54 -15.22 -3.94 7.72
C LYS A 54 -16.17 -3.15 8.60
N THR A 55 -15.67 -2.54 9.66
CA THR A 55 -16.46 -1.72 10.59
C THR A 55 -17.01 -0.46 9.92
N ASP A 56 -16.38 0.02 8.85
CA ASP A 56 -16.85 1.19 8.10
C ASP A 56 -18.07 0.87 7.20
N LEU A 57 -18.39 -0.41 7.03
CA LEU A 57 -19.53 -0.92 6.26
C LEU A 57 -20.63 -1.44 7.17
N GLU A 58 -20.72 -0.97 8.41
CA GLU A 58 -21.84 -1.30 9.28
C GLU A 58 -23.14 -0.72 8.71
N PHE A 59 -24.12 -1.60 8.57
CA PHE A 59 -25.48 -1.21 8.21
C PHE A 59 -26.22 -0.77 9.47
N ASP A 60 -27.06 0.24 9.35
CA ASP A 60 -28.01 0.58 10.41
C ASP A 60 -29.10 -0.51 10.52
N LYS A 61 -29.96 -0.40 11.53
CA LYS A 61 -31.06 -1.35 11.72
C LYS A 61 -32.08 -1.33 10.57
N GLU A 62 -31.99 -0.36 9.70
CA GLU A 62 -32.85 -0.16 8.53
C GLU A 62 -32.20 -0.67 7.24
N GLY A 63 -30.99 -1.21 7.32
CA GLY A 63 -30.26 -1.79 6.17
C GLY A 63 -29.56 -0.75 5.28
N ASN A 64 -29.51 0.52 5.70
CA ASN A 64 -28.73 1.53 5.00
C ASN A 64 -27.28 1.44 5.48
N VAL A 65 -26.34 1.62 4.56
CA VAL A 65 -24.94 1.82 4.94
C VAL A 65 -24.92 3.01 5.88
N LYS A 66 -24.44 2.83 7.09
CA LYS A 66 -24.14 3.96 7.97
C LYS A 66 -23.14 4.85 7.24
N SER A 67 -23.69 5.77 6.48
CA SER A 67 -22.91 6.74 5.75
C SER A 67 -22.17 7.57 6.80
N THR A 68 -20.86 7.36 6.87
CA THR A 68 -19.96 8.31 7.49
C THR A 68 -19.84 9.56 6.61
N ASP A 69 -20.96 9.98 6.01
CA ASP A 69 -21.09 11.18 5.19
C ASP A 69 -21.07 12.48 6.00
N THR A 70 -20.57 12.44 7.18
CA THR A 70 -19.98 13.63 7.75
C THR A 70 -18.56 13.76 7.22
N ILE A 71 -18.47 14.30 6.01
CA ILE A 71 -17.23 14.85 5.40
C ILE A 71 -16.46 15.79 6.36
N ALA A 72 -17.01 16.09 7.51
CA ALA A 72 -16.45 16.96 8.54
C ALA A 72 -15.91 16.24 9.79
N GLY A 73 -15.84 14.91 9.82
CA GLY A 73 -15.42 14.25 11.03
C GLY A 73 -15.11 12.79 10.87
N THR A 74 -14.15 12.42 10.02
CA THR A 74 -13.39 11.21 10.35
C THR A 74 -12.82 11.46 11.75
N SER A 75 -13.43 10.79 12.73
CA SER A 75 -12.98 10.98 14.11
C SER A 75 -11.51 10.56 14.17
N ASN A 76 -10.74 11.14 15.07
CA ASN A 76 -9.34 10.71 15.27
C ASN A 76 -9.29 9.20 15.56
N MET A 77 -10.37 8.61 16.04
CA MET A 77 -10.53 7.18 16.29
C MET A 77 -10.54 6.36 14.99
N ASP A 78 -11.22 6.83 13.94
CA ASP A 78 -11.26 6.13 12.65
C ASP A 78 -9.89 6.11 11.97
N ALA A 79 -9.18 7.24 12.03
CA ALA A 79 -7.82 7.33 11.53
C ALA A 79 -6.84 6.41 12.29
N MET A 80 -7.01 6.29 13.61
CA MET A 80 -6.23 5.36 14.44
C MET A 80 -6.57 3.90 14.12
N GLN A 81 -7.84 3.58 13.90
CA GLN A 81 -8.27 2.23 13.55
C GLN A 81 -7.72 1.83 12.18
N ILE A 82 -7.81 2.70 11.17
CA ILE A 82 -7.22 2.45 9.85
C ILE A 82 -5.71 2.20 9.95
N ALA A 83 -5.00 3.00 10.74
CA ALA A 83 -3.56 2.82 10.94
C ALA A 83 -3.24 1.47 11.61
N LYS A 84 -4.04 1.05 12.60
CA LYS A 84 -3.93 -0.24 13.26
C LYS A 84 -4.19 -1.40 12.29
N ASP A 85 -5.26 -1.31 11.51
CA ASP A 85 -5.62 -2.34 10.53
C ASP A 85 -4.56 -2.49 9.45
N ASN A 86 -3.99 -1.38 8.97
CA ASN A 86 -2.86 -1.40 8.04
C ASN A 86 -1.60 -2.04 8.66
N THR A 87 -1.32 -1.75 9.92
CA THR A 87 -0.20 -2.36 10.64
C THR A 87 -0.37 -3.89 10.74
N MET A 88 -1.57 -4.33 11.12
CA MET A 88 -1.88 -5.76 11.19
C MET A 88 -1.78 -6.41 9.81
N PHE A 89 -2.36 -5.80 8.79
CA PHE A 89 -2.30 -6.28 7.41
C PHE A 89 -0.86 -6.49 6.95
N ILE A 90 0.01 -5.49 7.10
CA ILE A 90 1.41 -5.57 6.67
C ILE A 90 2.16 -6.68 7.40
N ASN A 91 1.98 -6.81 8.72
CA ASN A 91 2.68 -7.83 9.50
C ASN A 91 2.28 -9.25 9.08
N GLU A 92 1.00 -9.47 8.77
CA GLU A 92 0.50 -10.77 8.32
C GLU A 92 0.93 -11.09 6.88
N VAL A 93 0.84 -10.11 5.98
CA VAL A 93 1.13 -10.28 4.55
C VAL A 93 2.63 -10.46 4.30
N LYS A 94 3.49 -9.83 5.08
CA LYS A 94 4.94 -9.86 4.88
C LYS A 94 5.49 -11.29 4.79
N LYS A 95 5.12 -12.14 5.73
CA LYS A 95 5.57 -13.54 5.74
C LYS A 95 5.06 -14.31 4.52
N LEU A 96 3.79 -14.13 4.18
CA LEU A 96 3.20 -14.78 3.00
C LEU A 96 3.91 -14.35 1.71
N CYS A 97 4.16 -13.06 1.56
CA CYS A 97 4.85 -12.52 0.39
C CYS A 97 6.30 -13.04 0.29
N GLU A 98 7.00 -13.14 1.41
CA GLU A 98 8.37 -13.66 1.44
C GLU A 98 8.43 -15.14 1.02
N GLU A 99 7.59 -15.99 1.59
CA GLU A 99 7.55 -17.43 1.29
C GLU A 99 7.13 -17.73 -0.15
N ALA A 100 6.11 -17.00 -0.65
CA ALA A 100 5.57 -17.18 -1.99
C ALA A 100 6.31 -16.36 -3.07
N LYS A 101 7.34 -15.58 -2.72
CA LYS A 101 8.02 -14.67 -3.63
C LYS A 101 7.04 -13.73 -4.35
N ILE A 102 6.22 -13.05 -3.55
CA ILE A 102 5.30 -12.01 -4.02
C ILE A 102 5.92 -10.64 -3.69
N CYS A 103 6.08 -9.81 -4.70
CA CYS A 103 6.43 -8.40 -4.55
C CYS A 103 5.14 -7.58 -4.48
N LEU A 104 4.83 -7.08 -3.29
CA LEU A 104 3.65 -6.26 -3.07
C LEU A 104 3.98 -4.79 -3.36
N VAL A 105 3.29 -4.22 -4.34
CA VAL A 105 3.38 -2.80 -4.70
C VAL A 105 2.11 -2.10 -4.22
N MET A 106 2.28 -1.08 -3.39
CA MET A 106 1.14 -0.35 -2.82
C MET A 106 1.21 1.12 -3.22
N VAL A 107 0.15 1.61 -3.85
CA VAL A 107 -0.05 3.04 -4.10
C VAL A 107 -0.65 3.67 -2.86
N ASN A 108 -0.14 4.83 -2.48
CA ASN A 108 -0.66 5.59 -1.34
C ASN A 108 -0.71 7.09 -1.66
N HIS A 109 -1.46 7.84 -0.87
CA HIS A 109 -1.65 9.27 -1.04
C HIS A 109 -1.00 10.07 0.10
N LEU A 110 -0.47 11.23 -0.26
CA LEU A 110 -0.05 12.24 0.69
C LEU A 110 -1.26 13.11 1.05
N VAL A 111 -1.42 13.38 2.33
CA VAL A 111 -2.43 14.31 2.83
C VAL A 111 -1.76 15.50 3.50
N GLU A 112 -2.31 16.68 3.31
CA GLU A 112 -1.85 17.87 3.98
C GLU A 112 -2.45 17.96 5.37
N ILE A 113 -1.62 18.34 6.35
CA ILE A 113 -2.03 18.59 7.72
C ILE A 113 -1.95 20.09 8.02
N PRO A 114 -2.93 20.62 8.73
CA PRO A 114 -2.86 22.03 9.14
C PRO A 114 -1.67 22.26 10.07
N VAL A 115 -0.92 23.32 9.81
CA VAL A 115 0.19 23.75 10.65
C VAL A 115 -0.37 24.63 11.75
N LEU A 116 -0.53 24.06 12.93
CA LEU A 116 -1.06 24.77 14.10
C LEU A 116 0.00 25.68 14.74
N ASP A 117 1.25 25.24 14.73
CA ASP A 117 2.38 26.00 15.24
C ASP A 117 3.38 26.32 14.13
N ARG A 118 3.49 27.58 13.76
CA ARG A 118 4.43 28.06 12.73
C ARG A 118 5.90 28.03 13.19
N TYR A 119 6.13 28.09 14.50
CA TYR A 119 7.48 28.14 15.06
C TYR A 119 8.07 26.73 15.24
N ASN A 120 7.20 25.71 15.32
CA ASN A 120 7.63 24.33 15.49
C ASN A 120 6.87 23.42 14.52
N PRO A 121 7.11 23.55 13.19
CA PRO A 121 6.43 22.75 12.20
C PRO A 121 6.78 21.26 12.35
N PRO A 122 5.85 20.34 12.04
CA PRO A 122 6.11 18.91 12.09
C PRO A 122 7.24 18.54 11.12
N LYS A 123 8.04 17.54 11.49
CA LYS A 123 9.12 17.05 10.62
C LYS A 123 8.53 16.22 9.48
N PRO A 124 9.05 16.36 8.25
CA PRO A 124 8.66 15.52 7.13
C PRO A 124 8.92 14.03 7.42
N GLN A 125 8.00 13.17 7.03
CA GLN A 125 8.16 11.71 7.21
C GLN A 125 9.17 11.09 6.23
N LEU A 126 9.34 11.68 5.07
CA LEU A 126 10.26 11.24 4.03
C LEU A 126 11.06 12.42 3.48
N PRO A 127 12.30 12.18 2.99
CA PRO A 127 13.03 13.18 2.24
C PRO A 127 12.24 13.68 1.03
N GLY A 128 12.17 14.97 0.80
CA GLY A 128 11.45 15.58 -0.31
C GLY A 128 9.97 15.86 -0.06
N MET A 129 9.39 15.38 1.06
CA MET A 129 8.04 15.77 1.48
C MET A 129 8.05 17.19 2.09
N LYS A 130 6.94 17.90 1.93
CA LYS A 130 6.71 19.15 2.66
C LYS A 130 6.46 18.85 4.14
N TYR A 131 6.82 19.78 5.02
CA TYR A 131 6.61 19.66 6.48
C TYR A 131 5.14 19.46 6.90
N ASN A 132 4.22 19.97 6.07
CA ASN A 132 2.78 19.84 6.31
C ASN A 132 2.13 18.64 5.60
N GLN A 133 2.92 17.68 5.11
CA GLN A 133 2.43 16.48 4.46
C GLN A 133 2.70 15.24 5.31
N LYS A 134 1.77 14.30 5.27
CA LYS A 134 1.93 12.96 5.83
C LYS A 134 1.37 11.90 4.91
N VAL A 135 1.86 10.68 5.04
CA VAL A 135 1.31 9.51 4.35
C VAL A 135 0.01 9.10 5.01
N LYS A 136 -1.02 8.84 4.21
CA LYS A 136 -2.32 8.37 4.70
C LYS A 136 -2.21 6.93 5.21
N GLY A 137 -2.96 6.60 6.26
CA GLY A 137 -3.05 5.23 6.77
C GLY A 137 -1.92 4.76 7.68
N GLY A 138 -1.14 5.69 8.23
CA GLY A 138 -0.11 5.41 9.23
C GLY A 138 1.31 5.30 8.66
N THR A 139 2.29 5.37 9.55
CA THR A 139 3.72 5.36 9.20
C THR A 139 4.31 3.96 9.04
N GLU A 140 3.63 2.93 9.55
CA GLU A 140 4.11 1.54 9.50
C GLU A 140 4.34 1.07 8.06
N LEU A 141 3.46 1.50 7.13
CA LEU A 141 3.62 1.23 5.70
C LEU A 141 4.98 1.68 5.15
N LEU A 142 5.49 2.80 5.64
CA LEU A 142 6.81 3.32 5.24
C LEU A 142 7.96 2.52 5.85
N TYR A 143 7.86 2.21 7.16
CA TYR A 143 8.93 1.52 7.88
C TYR A 143 9.11 0.07 7.42
N GLN A 144 8.04 -0.58 6.99
CA GLN A 144 8.09 -1.96 6.50
C GLN A 144 8.36 -2.06 5.00
N SER A 145 8.35 -0.93 4.28
CA SER A 145 8.62 -0.91 2.84
C SER A 145 10.12 -1.05 2.55
N PHE A 146 10.48 -1.94 1.64
CA PHE A 146 11.85 -2.07 1.14
C PHE A 146 12.29 -0.86 0.31
N CYS A 147 11.36 -0.31 -0.47
CA CYS A 147 11.59 0.85 -1.32
C CYS A 147 10.35 1.74 -1.32
N VAL A 148 10.55 3.04 -1.26
CA VAL A 148 9.49 4.05 -1.35
C VAL A 148 9.79 5.00 -2.49
N GLY A 149 8.92 5.02 -3.50
CA GLY A 149 8.96 5.97 -4.60
C GLY A 149 7.98 7.12 -4.37
N GLN A 150 8.43 8.35 -4.55
CA GLN A 150 7.56 9.52 -4.51
C GLN A 150 7.40 10.09 -5.91
N LEU A 151 6.15 10.20 -6.37
CA LEU A 151 5.81 10.86 -7.61
C LEU A 151 5.40 12.31 -7.34
N SER A 152 5.93 13.22 -8.12
CA SER A 152 5.57 14.64 -8.06
C SER A 152 5.36 15.19 -9.46
N VAL A 153 4.34 16.02 -9.62
CA VAL A 153 4.13 16.76 -10.88
C VAL A 153 5.14 17.89 -10.91
N LYS A 154 6.08 17.84 -11.86
CA LYS A 154 7.04 18.94 -12.08
C LYS A 154 6.45 20.02 -12.98
N GLU A 155 5.84 19.59 -14.07
CA GLU A 155 5.34 20.49 -15.11
C GLU A 155 4.12 19.88 -15.79
N ARG A 156 3.17 20.71 -16.15
CA ARG A 156 2.07 20.29 -17.02
C ARG A 156 2.40 20.67 -18.45
N LEU A 157 2.36 19.71 -19.34
CA LEU A 157 2.55 19.97 -20.76
C LEU A 157 1.38 20.75 -21.30
N PHE A 158 1.65 21.93 -21.82
CA PHE A 158 0.64 22.79 -22.47
C PHE A 158 0.69 22.58 -23.98
N ASN A 159 -0.43 22.19 -24.55
CA ASN A 159 -0.54 22.07 -25.99
C ASN A 159 -0.94 23.42 -26.59
N GLU A 160 0.01 24.13 -27.20
CA GLU A 160 -0.23 25.46 -27.80
C GLU A 160 -1.29 25.46 -28.91
N LYS A 161 -1.45 24.33 -29.63
CA LYS A 161 -2.43 24.23 -30.73
C LYS A 161 -3.86 24.11 -30.22
N THR A 162 -4.07 23.37 -29.13
CA THR A 162 -5.40 23.13 -28.60
C THR A 162 -5.75 24.01 -27.40
N LYS A 163 -4.77 24.69 -26.82
CA LYS A 163 -4.87 25.43 -25.56
C LYS A 163 -5.45 24.59 -24.39
N ILE A 164 -5.26 23.27 -24.45
CA ILE A 164 -5.70 22.32 -23.45
C ILE A 164 -4.46 21.77 -22.76
N PHE A 165 -4.51 21.65 -21.44
CA PHE A 165 -3.48 20.92 -20.70
C PHE A 165 -3.65 19.42 -20.99
N GLY A 166 -2.59 18.77 -21.42
CA GLY A 166 -2.54 17.32 -21.51
C GLY A 166 -2.29 16.71 -20.13
N ASP A 167 -2.89 15.58 -19.88
CA ASP A 167 -2.66 14.75 -18.68
C ASP A 167 -1.34 13.99 -18.77
#